data_c02795f3779cb096eaeedc03d7d1fb10
#
_entry.id   c02795f3779cb096eaeedc03d7d1fb10
#
_cell.length_a   1.000
_cell.length_b   1.000
_cell.length_c   1.000
_cell.angle_alpha   90.00
_cell.angle_beta   90.00
_cell.angle_gamma   90.00
#
_symmetry.space_group_name_H-M   'P 1'
#
loop_
_entity.id
_entity.type
_entity.pdbx_description
1 polymer ?
#
loop_
_entity_poly.entity_id
_entity_poly.type
_entity_poly.pdbx_seq_one_letter_code
_entity_poly.pdbx_strand_id
1 'polypeptide(L)'
;MGIGDYIKSFFTTTGETKEAPQVLMNYVSSTHYRKDDFQSYSKEGYQENAIVFRCVNEIANGAAAIPFKAFQGDVELDKHPILNLLARPNPLMAGVEYFQALYSYLLLSGN
;
A
#
# COMPACT_ATOMS: atom_id res chain seq x y z
N MET A 1 54.59 -5.62 -45.22
CA MET A 1 53.58 -5.09 -44.26
C MET A 1 53.61 -3.58 -44.38
N GLY A 2 52.58 -3.05 -44.96
CA GLY A 2 52.42 -1.61 -45.11
C GLY A 2 51.75 -0.97 -43.90
N ILE A 3 52.02 0.31 -43.69
CA ILE A 3 51.44 1.13 -42.61
C ILE A 3 49.89 1.02 -42.57
N GLY A 4 49.26 0.71 -43.69
CA GLY A 4 47.82 0.51 -43.80
C GLY A 4 47.29 -0.71 -43.05
N ASP A 5 48.10 -1.75 -42.89
CA ASP A 5 47.69 -2.96 -42.14
C ASP A 5 47.74 -2.76 -40.64
N TYR A 6 48.67 -1.92 -40.18
CA TYR A 6 48.78 -1.51 -38.77
C TYR A 6 47.59 -0.64 -38.34
N ILE A 7 47.14 0.25 -39.24
CA ILE A 7 45.98 1.12 -38.94
C ILE A 7 44.68 0.30 -38.92
N LYS A 8 44.54 -0.67 -39.83
CA LYS A 8 43.38 -1.57 -39.85
C LYS A 8 43.28 -2.44 -38.59
N SER A 9 44.43 -2.91 -38.04
CA SER A 9 44.40 -3.72 -36.82
C SER A 9 44.03 -2.91 -35.59
N PHE A 10 44.21 -1.61 -35.61
CA PHE A 10 43.81 -0.73 -34.50
C PHE A 10 42.32 -0.42 -34.51
N PHE A 11 41.68 -0.46 -35.68
CA PHE A 11 40.23 -0.26 -35.82
C PHE A 11 39.41 -1.55 -35.83
N THR A 12 40.05 -2.71 -35.97
CA THR A 12 39.44 -4.02 -35.72
C THR A 12 39.71 -4.46 -34.27
N THR A 13 39.41 -3.60 -33.33
CA THR A 13 39.11 -4.10 -32.01
C THR A 13 37.79 -4.87 -32.14
N THR A 14 37.89 -6.20 -32.17
CA THR A 14 36.79 -7.09 -31.88
C THR A 14 36.26 -6.66 -30.53
N GLY A 15 35.34 -5.71 -30.56
CA GLY A 15 34.53 -5.41 -29.42
C GLY A 15 33.76 -6.68 -29.08
N GLU A 16 34.27 -7.48 -28.16
CA GLU A 16 33.39 -8.33 -27.39
C GLU A 16 32.30 -7.39 -26.84
N THR A 17 31.19 -7.39 -27.54
CA THR A 17 29.98 -6.82 -26.96
C THR A 17 29.73 -7.63 -25.72
N LYS A 18 30.18 -7.10 -24.55
CA LYS A 18 29.76 -7.59 -23.27
C LYS A 18 28.25 -7.41 -23.27
N GLU A 19 27.57 -8.50 -23.58
CA GLU A 19 26.12 -8.54 -23.41
C GLU A 19 25.86 -8.16 -21.98
N ALA A 20 25.24 -7.00 -21.79
CA ALA A 20 24.81 -6.57 -20.47
C ALA A 20 23.94 -7.71 -19.89
N PRO A 21 24.24 -8.20 -18.69
CA PRO A 21 23.53 -9.36 -18.18
C PRO A 21 22.03 -9.10 -18.26
N GLN A 22 21.30 -10.03 -18.87
CA GLN A 22 19.84 -9.91 -19.12
C GLN A 22 19.04 -9.57 -17.84
N VAL A 23 19.61 -9.87 -16.69
CA VAL A 23 19.07 -9.52 -15.37
C VAL A 23 18.92 -8.01 -15.21
N LEU A 24 19.86 -7.20 -15.71
CA LEU A 24 19.77 -5.74 -15.65
C LEU A 24 18.72 -5.19 -16.61
N MET A 25 18.58 -5.80 -17.79
CA MET A 25 17.55 -5.41 -18.77
C MET A 25 16.13 -5.71 -18.25
N ASN A 26 15.94 -6.84 -17.59
CA ASN A 26 14.65 -7.17 -16.99
C ASN A 26 14.29 -6.26 -15.81
N TYR A 27 15.28 -5.78 -15.05
CA TYR A 27 15.03 -4.85 -13.95
C TYR A 27 14.68 -3.44 -14.43
N VAL A 28 15.29 -2.99 -15.52
CA VAL A 28 15.02 -1.66 -16.13
C VAL A 28 13.80 -1.67 -17.03
N SER A 29 13.50 -2.82 -17.68
CA SER A 29 12.37 -2.96 -18.60
C SER A 29 11.04 -3.28 -17.93
N SER A 30 11.06 -3.82 -16.72
CA SER A 30 9.85 -3.97 -15.91
C SER A 30 9.58 -2.68 -15.14
N THR A 31 9.14 -1.65 -15.83
CA THR A 31 8.31 -0.64 -15.18
C THR A 31 7.08 -1.41 -14.69
N HIS A 32 7.14 -1.88 -13.45
CA HIS A 32 5.95 -2.27 -12.71
C HIS A 32 5.06 -1.04 -12.63
N TYR A 33 4.22 -0.87 -13.62
CA TYR A 33 3.08 0.04 -13.54
C TYR A 33 2.20 -0.55 -12.43
N ARG A 34 2.43 -0.08 -11.22
CA ARG A 34 1.51 -0.33 -10.12
C ARG A 34 0.17 0.21 -10.59
N LYS A 35 -0.78 -0.66 -10.77
CA LYS A 35 -2.17 -0.24 -10.87
C LYS A 35 -2.49 0.37 -9.51
N ASP A 36 -2.60 1.69 -9.45
CA ASP A 36 -3.07 2.42 -8.27
C ASP A 36 -4.58 2.16 -8.11
N ASP A 37 -4.91 0.90 -7.84
CA ASP A 37 -6.26 0.42 -7.65
C ASP A 37 -6.39 -0.15 -6.25
N PHE A 38 -7.53 0.09 -5.61
CA PHE A 38 -7.86 -0.45 -4.29
C PHE A 38 -7.65 -1.97 -4.19
N GLN A 39 -7.95 -2.71 -5.26
CA GLN A 39 -7.73 -4.16 -5.30
C GLN A 39 -6.25 -4.54 -5.19
N SER A 40 -5.36 -3.79 -5.82
CA SER A 40 -3.91 -3.98 -5.75
C SER A 40 -3.41 -3.68 -4.33
N TYR A 41 -3.84 -2.56 -3.73
CA TYR A 41 -3.47 -2.22 -2.36
C TYR A 41 -4.02 -3.22 -1.33
N SER A 42 -5.24 -3.69 -1.51
CA SER A 42 -5.86 -4.67 -0.63
C SER A 42 -5.18 -6.04 -0.74
N LYS A 43 -4.89 -6.49 -1.94
CA LYS A 43 -4.29 -7.80 -2.18
C LYS A 43 -2.80 -7.81 -1.89
N GLU A 44 -2.03 -6.99 -2.60
CA GLU A 44 -0.57 -7.00 -2.53
C GLU A 44 -0.04 -6.31 -1.27
N GLY A 45 -0.66 -5.20 -0.88
CA GLY A 45 -0.25 -4.43 0.29
C GLY A 45 -0.74 -5.02 1.60
N TYR A 46 -2.04 -5.31 1.70
CA TYR A 46 -2.65 -5.71 2.97
C TYR A 46 -2.64 -7.22 3.20
N GLN A 47 -3.00 -8.03 2.19
CA GLN A 47 -3.10 -9.49 2.36
C GLN A 47 -1.75 -10.20 2.27
N GLU A 48 -0.85 -9.75 1.40
CA GLU A 48 0.43 -10.40 1.15
C GLU A 48 1.56 -9.86 2.03
N ASN A 49 1.44 -8.62 2.52
CA ASN A 49 2.46 -8.00 3.36
C ASN A 49 2.04 -8.00 4.83
N ALA A 50 2.60 -8.94 5.61
CA ALA A 50 2.30 -9.09 7.03
C ALA A 50 2.62 -7.83 7.88
N ILE A 51 3.60 -7.03 7.47
CA ILE A 51 3.97 -5.79 8.17
C ILE A 51 2.89 -4.74 7.96
N VAL A 52 2.46 -4.53 6.71
CA VAL A 52 1.37 -3.58 6.40
C VAL A 52 0.07 -4.01 7.07
N PHE A 53 -0.28 -5.29 6.99
CA PHE A 53 -1.42 -5.86 7.68
C PHE A 53 -1.41 -5.54 9.17
N ARG A 54 -0.27 -5.77 9.83
CA ARG A 54 -0.11 -5.51 11.26
C ARG A 54 -0.24 -4.03 11.59
N CYS A 55 0.40 -3.14 10.83
CA CYS A 55 0.32 -1.70 11.03
C CYS A 55 -1.11 -1.17 10.87
N VAL A 56 -1.81 -1.59 9.81
CA VAL A 56 -3.20 -1.17 9.57
C VAL A 56 -4.12 -1.64 10.70
N ASN A 57 -4.01 -2.91 11.11
CA ASN A 57 -4.83 -3.44 12.19
C ASN A 57 -4.55 -2.75 13.55
N GLU A 58 -3.30 -2.47 13.87
CA GLU A 58 -2.95 -1.81 15.12
C GLU A 58 -3.56 -0.41 15.20
N ILE A 59 -3.45 0.38 14.12
CA ILE A 59 -4.04 1.72 14.03
C ILE A 59 -5.57 1.64 14.07
N ALA A 60 -6.17 0.74 13.27
CA ALA A 60 -7.62 0.60 13.19
C ALA A 60 -8.24 0.14 14.52
N ASN A 61 -7.60 -0.80 15.23
CA ASN A 61 -8.02 -1.25 16.55
C ASN A 61 -7.92 -0.14 17.58
N GLY A 62 -6.81 0.59 17.61
CA GLY A 62 -6.61 1.72 18.51
C GLY A 62 -7.66 2.82 18.29
N ALA A 63 -7.96 3.16 17.05
CA ALA A 63 -8.98 4.14 16.70
C ALA A 63 -10.41 3.66 17.04
N ALA A 64 -10.73 2.40 16.77
CA ALA A 64 -12.05 1.83 17.03
C ALA A 64 -12.36 1.65 18.54
N ALA A 65 -11.34 1.58 19.36
CA ALA A 65 -11.48 1.48 20.83
C ALA A 65 -11.87 2.81 21.51
N ILE A 66 -11.79 3.94 20.80
CA ILE A 66 -12.12 5.26 21.37
C ILE A 66 -13.63 5.38 21.52
N PRO A 67 -14.14 5.63 22.77
CA PRO A 67 -15.56 5.76 22.99
C PRO A 67 -16.11 7.09 22.43
N PHE A 68 -17.27 7.02 21.79
CA PHE A 68 -18.00 8.22 21.35
C PHE A 68 -18.77 8.83 22.51
N LYS A 69 -18.72 10.16 22.60
CA LYS A 69 -19.48 10.94 23.56
C LYS A 69 -20.35 11.95 22.85
N ALA A 70 -21.56 12.16 23.33
CA ALA A 70 -22.48 13.17 22.80
C ALA A 70 -22.54 14.38 23.74
N PHE A 71 -22.48 15.59 23.17
CA PHE A 71 -22.58 16.84 23.92
C PHE A 71 -23.70 17.71 23.34
N GLN A 72 -24.40 18.41 24.21
CA GLN A 72 -25.33 19.48 23.84
C GLN A 72 -24.87 20.76 24.51
N GLY A 73 -24.19 21.62 23.77
CA GLY A 73 -23.41 22.72 24.34
C GLY A 73 -22.27 22.18 25.21
N ASP A 74 -22.23 22.54 26.50
CA ASP A 74 -21.21 22.08 27.45
C ASP A 74 -21.66 20.88 28.31
N VAL A 75 -22.88 20.34 28.05
CA VAL A 75 -23.45 19.24 28.83
C VAL A 75 -23.23 17.91 28.12
N GLU A 76 -22.59 16.95 28.79
CA GLU A 76 -22.43 15.57 28.28
C GLU A 76 -23.77 14.82 28.40
N LEU A 77 -24.18 14.16 27.32
CA LEU A 77 -25.41 13.37 27.25
C LEU A 77 -25.07 11.89 27.33
N ASP A 78 -25.36 11.25 28.44
CA ASP A 78 -25.13 9.81 28.64
C ASP A 78 -26.07 8.92 27.79
N LYS A 79 -27.26 9.44 27.49
CA LYS A 79 -28.30 8.70 26.77
C LYS A 79 -28.80 9.51 25.57
N HIS A 80 -28.24 9.23 24.42
CA HIS A 80 -28.69 9.82 23.17
C HIS A 80 -28.88 8.73 22.11
N PRO A 81 -29.91 8.79 21.24
CA PRO A 81 -30.14 7.80 20.19
C PRO A 81 -28.95 7.55 19.28
N ILE A 82 -28.13 8.59 19.05
CA ILE A 82 -26.91 8.49 18.23
C ILE A 82 -25.86 7.56 18.86
N LEU A 83 -25.73 7.55 20.18
CA LEU A 83 -24.79 6.68 20.88
C LEU A 83 -25.19 5.20 20.72
N ASN A 84 -26.50 4.91 20.77
CA ASN A 84 -27.00 3.56 20.52
C ASN A 84 -26.75 3.13 19.07
N LEU A 85 -26.91 4.05 18.12
CA LEU A 85 -26.61 3.80 16.71
C LEU A 85 -25.13 3.53 16.49
N LEU A 86 -24.25 4.30 17.11
CA LEU A 86 -22.79 4.12 17.01
C LEU A 86 -22.32 2.83 17.70
N ALA A 87 -22.96 2.45 18.81
CA ALA A 87 -22.67 1.20 19.50
C ALA A 87 -23.06 -0.04 18.68
N ARG A 88 -24.12 0.08 17.86
CA ARG A 88 -24.59 -1.00 16.99
C ARG A 88 -25.12 -0.46 15.66
N PRO A 89 -24.23 -0.12 14.71
CA PRO A 89 -24.60 0.48 13.42
C PRO A 89 -25.43 -0.44 12.53
N ASN A 90 -25.22 -1.76 12.66
CA ASN A 90 -25.99 -2.75 11.93
C ASN A 90 -26.29 -3.99 12.80
N PRO A 91 -27.27 -4.84 12.41
CA PRO A 91 -27.64 -6.03 13.19
C PRO A 91 -26.54 -7.10 13.25
N LEU A 92 -25.59 -7.09 12.31
CA LEU A 92 -24.60 -8.16 12.11
C LEU A 92 -23.28 -7.89 12.83
N MET A 93 -22.94 -6.60 13.10
CA MET A 93 -21.63 -6.20 13.62
C MET A 93 -21.79 -5.25 14.81
N ALA A 94 -20.94 -5.40 15.81
CA ALA A 94 -20.81 -4.42 16.89
C ALA A 94 -20.14 -3.13 16.37
N GLY A 95 -20.34 -2.01 17.06
CA GLY A 95 -19.76 -0.72 16.67
C GLY A 95 -18.25 -0.77 16.51
N VAL A 96 -17.55 -1.41 17.45
CA VAL A 96 -16.08 -1.53 17.40
C VAL A 96 -15.62 -2.27 16.13
N GLU A 97 -16.25 -3.38 15.77
CA GLU A 97 -15.93 -4.15 14.56
C GLU A 97 -16.21 -3.33 13.30
N TYR A 98 -17.33 -2.61 13.29
CA TYR A 98 -17.68 -1.73 12.17
C TYR A 98 -16.66 -0.62 11.97
N PHE A 99 -16.28 0.08 13.04
CA PHE A 99 -15.29 1.15 12.97
C PHE A 99 -13.89 0.64 12.66
N GLN A 100 -13.51 -0.53 13.14
CA GLN A 100 -12.25 -1.19 12.77
C GLN A 100 -12.20 -1.43 11.26
N ALA A 101 -13.25 -1.99 10.68
CA ALA A 101 -13.34 -2.19 9.24
C ALA A 101 -13.29 -0.86 8.47
N LEU A 102 -14.04 0.15 8.92
CA LEU A 102 -14.07 1.48 8.32
C LEU A 102 -12.69 2.12 8.31
N TYR A 103 -11.98 2.12 9.43
CA TYR A 103 -10.62 2.69 9.52
C TYR A 103 -9.62 1.90 8.70
N SER A 104 -9.75 0.57 8.62
CA SER A 104 -8.90 -0.25 7.75
C SER A 104 -9.09 0.13 6.27
N TYR A 105 -10.31 0.31 5.81
CA TYR A 105 -10.60 0.80 4.46
C TYR A 105 -10.06 2.20 4.21
N LEU A 106 -10.22 3.10 5.17
CA LEU A 106 -9.71 4.47 5.08
C LEU A 106 -8.18 4.50 4.95
N LEU A 107 -7.47 3.68 5.73
CA LEU A 107 -6.01 3.58 5.68
C LEU A 107 -5.49 2.97 4.38
N LEU A 108 -6.25 2.05 3.78
CA LEU A 108 -5.85 1.39 2.53
C LEU A 108 -6.18 2.20 1.29
N SER A 109 -7.33 2.85 1.24
CA SER A 109 -7.82 3.57 0.06
C SER A 109 -7.71 5.08 0.15
N GLY A 110 -7.61 5.63 1.35
CA GLY A 110 -7.64 7.08 1.59
C GLY A 110 -9.01 7.73 1.45
N ASN A 111 -10.07 6.93 1.33
CA ASN A 111 -11.45 7.39 1.20
C ASN A 111 -12.30 6.78 2.29
#